data_e758af56a68de4940ae32be4b8d43be4
#
_entry.id   e758af56a68de4940ae32be4b8d43be4
#
_cell.length_a   1.000
_cell.length_b   1.000
_cell.length_c   1.000
_cell.angle_alpha   90.00
_cell.angle_beta   90.00
_cell.angle_gamma   90.00
#
_symmetry.space_group_name_H-M   'P 1'
#
loop_
_entity.id
_entity.type
_entity.pdbx_description
1 polymer ?
#
loop_
_entity_poly.entity_id
_entity_poly.type
_entity_poly.pdbx_seq_one_letter_code
_entity_poly.pdbx_strand_id
1 'polypeptide(L)'
;MNRLFTEKNRKLFYFESAIIIFLLILVVFLGLSRTRVQKQTSAIKKQNIELNQKIQAKQIKLNKEASDKALSDADREVKVSALQVQSEKSAKKLINKLFPILLTYSDSKSYLKRKNLAEPYLSESVLHSKNIFATSDTDMDQLDEIGLHSKFKSVGCSMGIIKDNHIPMIILTSYESWESGLRHGVGQDIYEASYNISTGKLDHLERINNLYSGRANDDDDDTND
;
A
#
# COMPACT_ATOMS: atom_id res chain seq x y z
N MET A 1 52.90 -64.72 8.42
CA MET A 1 51.57 -64.23 8.81
C MET A 1 51.35 -62.70 8.56
N ASN A 2 52.38 -61.88 8.38
CA ASN A 2 52.26 -60.44 8.28
C ASN A 2 51.91 -59.85 6.84
N ARG A 3 52.10 -60.66 5.79
CA ARG A 3 51.81 -60.15 4.39
C ARG A 3 50.32 -60.11 4.04
N LEU A 4 49.48 -60.96 4.60
CA LEU A 4 48.05 -61.00 4.33
C LEU A 4 47.30 -59.84 5.01
N PHE A 5 47.80 -59.37 6.15
CA PHE A 5 47.23 -58.22 6.87
C PHE A 5 47.46 -56.88 6.16
N THR A 6 48.61 -56.72 5.50
CA THR A 6 48.94 -55.51 4.73
C THR A 6 48.17 -55.43 3.42
N GLU A 7 47.87 -56.57 2.77
CA GLU A 7 47.10 -56.57 1.51
C GLU A 7 45.62 -56.29 1.73
N LYS A 8 45.06 -56.81 2.84
CA LYS A 8 43.67 -56.54 3.21
C LYS A 8 43.45 -55.08 3.60
N ASN A 9 44.36 -54.46 4.33
CA ASN A 9 44.31 -53.07 4.70
C ASN A 9 44.48 -52.15 3.48
N ARG A 10 45.28 -52.52 2.48
CA ARG A 10 45.47 -51.77 1.24
C ARG A 10 44.23 -51.78 0.36
N LYS A 11 43.52 -52.92 0.30
CA LYS A 11 42.24 -53.04 -0.44
C LYS A 11 41.15 -52.23 0.26
N LEU A 12 41.10 -52.22 1.60
CA LEU A 12 40.16 -51.44 2.38
C LEU A 12 40.39 -49.93 2.15
N PHE A 13 41.61 -49.48 2.17
CA PHE A 13 41.98 -48.08 1.92
C PHE A 13 41.59 -47.60 0.50
N TYR A 14 41.78 -48.44 -0.53
CA TYR A 14 41.30 -48.11 -1.89
C TYR A 14 39.79 -48.04 -1.99
N PHE A 15 39.08 -48.91 -1.25
CA PHE A 15 37.61 -48.88 -1.21
C PHE A 15 37.08 -47.63 -0.52
N GLU A 16 37.66 -47.26 0.60
CA GLU A 16 37.30 -46.02 1.34
C GLU A 16 37.61 -44.79 0.49
N SER A 17 38.76 -44.71 -0.17
CA SER A 17 39.10 -43.59 -1.02
C SER A 17 38.17 -43.48 -2.24
N ALA A 18 37.73 -44.57 -2.81
CA ALA A 18 36.77 -44.60 -3.89
C ALA A 18 35.39 -44.05 -3.49
N ILE A 19 34.93 -44.39 -2.25
CA ILE A 19 33.69 -43.85 -1.71
C ILE A 19 33.78 -42.34 -1.54
N ILE A 20 34.89 -41.84 -0.98
CA ILE A 20 35.10 -40.40 -0.75
C ILE A 20 35.07 -39.66 -2.10
N ILE A 21 35.75 -40.15 -3.11
CA ILE A 21 35.77 -39.56 -4.47
C ILE A 21 34.35 -39.56 -5.03
N PHE A 22 33.62 -40.67 -4.92
CA PHE A 22 32.22 -40.73 -5.40
C PHE A 22 31.32 -39.71 -4.71
N LEU A 23 31.42 -39.56 -3.39
CA LEU A 23 30.67 -38.57 -2.64
C LEU A 23 31.01 -37.13 -3.08
N LEU A 24 32.28 -36.82 -3.28
CA LEU A 24 32.71 -35.51 -3.81
C LEU A 24 32.10 -35.20 -5.19
N ILE A 25 32.13 -36.19 -6.11
CA ILE A 25 31.50 -36.05 -7.44
C ILE A 25 30.00 -35.79 -7.33
N LEU A 26 29.31 -36.48 -6.38
CA LEU A 26 27.88 -36.34 -6.15
C LEU A 26 27.53 -34.94 -5.60
N VAL A 27 28.34 -34.43 -4.67
CA VAL A 27 28.16 -33.06 -4.13
C VAL A 27 28.34 -32.00 -5.22
N VAL A 28 29.37 -32.14 -6.08
CA VAL A 28 29.60 -31.22 -7.21
C VAL A 28 28.41 -31.28 -8.18
N PHE A 29 27.93 -32.47 -8.52
CA PHE A 29 26.79 -32.66 -9.42
C PHE A 29 25.51 -32.03 -8.87
N LEU A 30 25.21 -32.22 -7.60
CA LEU A 30 24.06 -31.60 -6.94
C LEU A 30 24.18 -30.08 -6.89
N GLY A 31 25.37 -29.54 -6.62
CA GLY A 31 25.65 -28.11 -6.65
C GLY A 31 25.39 -27.48 -8.02
N LEU A 32 25.89 -28.11 -9.10
CA LEU A 32 25.68 -27.66 -10.47
C LEU A 32 24.21 -27.73 -10.90
N SER A 33 23.49 -28.77 -10.48
CA SER A 33 22.05 -28.91 -10.75
C SER A 33 21.25 -27.83 -10.07
N ARG A 34 21.56 -27.51 -8.81
CA ARG A 34 20.89 -26.44 -8.05
C ARG A 34 21.08 -25.06 -8.71
N THR A 35 22.27 -24.74 -9.18
CA THR A 35 22.54 -23.46 -9.84
C THR A 35 21.81 -23.34 -11.19
N ARG A 36 21.65 -24.43 -11.94
CA ARG A 36 20.85 -24.43 -13.18
C ARG A 36 19.38 -24.17 -12.93
N VAL A 37 18.79 -24.85 -11.92
CA VAL A 37 17.39 -24.67 -11.53
C VAL A 37 17.15 -23.25 -11.04
N GLN A 38 18.05 -22.70 -10.22
CA GLN A 38 17.92 -21.30 -9.75
C GLN A 38 17.95 -20.29 -10.92
N LYS A 39 18.84 -20.46 -11.88
CA LYS A 39 18.89 -19.60 -13.08
C LYS A 39 17.62 -19.68 -13.91
N GLN A 40 17.07 -20.89 -14.11
CA GLN A 40 15.81 -21.08 -14.83
C GLN A 40 14.64 -20.45 -14.07
N THR A 41 14.55 -20.65 -12.75
CA THR A 41 13.50 -20.07 -11.92
C THR A 41 13.55 -18.54 -11.93
N SER A 42 14.74 -17.95 -11.87
CA SER A 42 14.90 -16.49 -11.94
C SER A 42 14.52 -15.92 -13.30
N ALA A 43 14.85 -16.61 -14.39
CA ALA A 43 14.45 -16.24 -15.73
C ALA A 43 12.92 -16.28 -15.92
N ILE A 44 12.27 -17.36 -15.45
CA ILE A 44 10.81 -17.50 -15.49
C ILE A 44 10.13 -16.42 -14.64
N LYS A 45 10.63 -16.13 -13.43
CA LYS A 45 10.11 -15.04 -12.61
C LYS A 45 10.19 -13.70 -13.34
N LYS A 46 11.33 -13.41 -13.98
CA LYS A 46 11.50 -12.17 -14.76
C LYS A 46 10.51 -12.08 -15.92
N GLN A 47 10.34 -13.17 -16.67
CA GLN A 47 9.35 -13.24 -17.75
C GLN A 47 7.92 -13.06 -17.26
N ASN A 48 7.55 -13.68 -16.13
CA ASN A 48 6.23 -13.53 -15.54
C ASN A 48 5.97 -12.08 -15.08
N ILE A 49 6.95 -11.40 -14.49
CA ILE A 49 6.83 -9.99 -14.11
C ILE A 49 6.63 -9.13 -15.37
N GLU A 50 7.44 -9.33 -16.42
CA GLU A 50 7.33 -8.58 -17.66
C GLU A 50 5.98 -8.84 -18.37
N LEU A 51 5.52 -10.09 -18.38
CA LEU A 51 4.23 -10.45 -18.97
C LEU A 51 3.07 -9.81 -18.20
N ASN A 52 3.11 -9.85 -16.87
CA ASN A 52 2.10 -9.19 -16.03
C ASN A 52 2.08 -7.67 -16.24
N GLN A 53 3.23 -7.03 -16.38
CA GLN A 53 3.31 -5.60 -16.71
C GLN A 53 2.69 -5.30 -18.08
N LYS A 54 2.96 -6.12 -19.09
CA LYS A 54 2.35 -6.00 -20.43
C LYS A 54 0.84 -6.19 -20.39
N ILE A 55 0.34 -7.17 -19.62
CA ILE A 55 -1.08 -7.43 -19.45
C ILE A 55 -1.74 -6.21 -18.77
N GLN A 56 -1.17 -5.70 -17.69
CA GLN A 56 -1.69 -4.51 -17.00
C GLN A 56 -1.71 -3.28 -17.90
N ALA A 57 -0.62 -3.03 -18.63
CA ALA A 57 -0.57 -1.91 -19.57
C ALA A 57 -1.63 -2.02 -20.67
N LYS A 58 -1.85 -3.23 -21.21
CA LYS A 58 -2.88 -3.48 -22.22
C LYS A 58 -4.29 -3.33 -21.66
N GLN A 59 -4.54 -3.80 -20.44
CA GLN A 59 -5.82 -3.62 -19.75
C GLN A 59 -6.14 -2.14 -19.50
N ILE A 60 -5.14 -1.36 -19.05
CA ILE A 60 -5.29 0.09 -18.85
C ILE A 60 -5.66 0.78 -20.17
N LYS A 61 -4.96 0.41 -21.26
CA LYS A 61 -5.24 0.96 -22.59
C LYS A 61 -6.66 0.63 -23.07
N LEU A 62 -7.05 -0.65 -22.99
CA LEU A 62 -8.39 -1.09 -23.39
C LEU A 62 -9.49 -0.45 -22.55
N ASN A 63 -9.30 -0.35 -21.24
CA ASN A 63 -10.26 0.32 -20.35
C ASN A 63 -10.40 1.82 -20.68
N LYS A 64 -9.29 2.46 -21.05
CA LYS A 64 -9.32 3.87 -21.48
C LYS A 64 -10.09 4.00 -22.80
N GLU A 65 -9.76 3.20 -23.82
CA GLU A 65 -10.44 3.21 -25.11
C GLU A 65 -11.94 2.93 -24.97
N ALA A 66 -12.33 1.96 -24.13
CA ALA A 66 -13.73 1.64 -23.85
C ALA A 66 -14.44 2.81 -23.15
N SER A 67 -13.78 3.47 -22.18
CA SER A 67 -14.31 4.65 -21.49
C SER A 67 -14.49 5.82 -22.43
N ASP A 68 -13.48 6.13 -23.27
CA ASP A 68 -13.52 7.22 -24.23
C ASP A 68 -14.63 6.98 -25.26
N LYS A 69 -14.80 5.73 -25.74
CA LYS A 69 -15.88 5.35 -26.63
C LYS A 69 -17.25 5.53 -25.98
N ALA A 70 -17.43 5.05 -24.74
CA ALA A 70 -18.68 5.17 -24.01
C ALA A 70 -19.04 6.65 -23.72
N LEU A 71 -18.07 7.52 -23.46
CA LEU A 71 -18.29 8.95 -23.27
C LEU A 71 -18.67 9.66 -24.58
N SER A 72 -18.27 9.13 -25.74
CA SER A 72 -18.65 9.65 -27.06
C SER A 72 -19.92 9.02 -27.64
N ASP A 73 -20.51 8.03 -26.93
CA ASP A 73 -21.70 7.34 -27.39
C ASP A 73 -22.89 8.30 -27.53
N ALA A 74 -23.77 8.00 -28.50
CA ALA A 74 -25.02 8.76 -28.71
C ALA A 74 -26.05 8.42 -27.62
N ASP A 75 -25.94 7.26 -26.99
CA ASP A 75 -26.83 6.84 -25.92
C ASP A 75 -26.49 7.57 -24.60
N ARG A 76 -27.50 8.29 -24.10
CA ARG A 76 -27.36 9.10 -22.89
C ARG A 76 -27.06 8.25 -21.65
N GLU A 77 -27.65 7.06 -21.53
CA GLU A 77 -27.48 6.20 -20.37
C GLU A 77 -26.06 5.63 -20.32
N VAL A 78 -25.51 5.20 -21.47
CA VAL A 78 -24.14 4.72 -21.59
C VAL A 78 -23.16 5.83 -21.21
N LYS A 79 -23.42 7.05 -21.68
CA LYS A 79 -22.58 8.22 -21.38
C LYS A 79 -22.59 8.57 -19.89
N VAL A 80 -23.76 8.59 -19.25
CA VAL A 80 -23.88 8.87 -17.81
C VAL A 80 -23.20 7.80 -16.99
N SER A 81 -23.37 6.51 -17.33
CA SER A 81 -22.71 5.41 -16.65
C SER A 81 -21.18 5.48 -16.80
N ALA A 82 -20.67 5.80 -17.99
CA ALA A 82 -19.25 5.97 -18.22
C ALA A 82 -18.66 7.14 -17.41
N LEU A 83 -19.38 8.26 -17.33
CA LEU A 83 -19.01 9.41 -16.53
C LEU A 83 -18.96 9.07 -15.03
N GLN A 84 -19.95 8.31 -14.54
CA GLN A 84 -19.98 7.82 -13.15
C GLN A 84 -18.70 7.04 -12.84
N VAL A 85 -18.40 6.00 -13.62
CA VAL A 85 -17.24 5.12 -13.38
C VAL A 85 -15.91 5.91 -13.45
N GLN A 86 -15.77 6.80 -14.43
CA GLN A 86 -14.56 7.63 -14.57
C GLN A 86 -14.37 8.58 -13.38
N SER A 87 -15.47 9.21 -12.95
CA SER A 87 -15.44 10.16 -11.85
C SER A 87 -15.18 9.49 -10.51
N GLU A 88 -15.79 8.33 -10.25
CA GLU A 88 -15.49 7.49 -9.07
C GLU A 88 -14.03 7.09 -9.00
N LYS A 89 -13.44 6.68 -10.12
CA LYS A 89 -12.02 6.33 -10.20
C LYS A 89 -11.12 7.54 -9.88
N SER A 90 -11.50 8.73 -10.36
CA SER A 90 -10.77 9.96 -10.10
C SER A 90 -10.88 10.38 -8.63
N ALA A 91 -12.08 10.33 -8.06
CA ALA A 91 -12.34 10.60 -6.65
C ALA A 91 -11.56 9.63 -5.74
N LYS A 92 -11.58 8.33 -6.03
CA LYS A 92 -10.82 7.31 -5.29
C LYS A 92 -9.31 7.58 -5.34
N LYS A 93 -8.78 7.97 -6.50
CA LYS A 93 -7.36 8.34 -6.65
C LYS A 93 -7.01 9.57 -5.81
N LEU A 94 -7.91 10.56 -5.76
CA LEU A 94 -7.74 11.75 -4.94
C LEU A 94 -7.69 11.38 -3.45
N ILE A 95 -8.67 10.62 -2.96
CA ILE A 95 -8.78 10.19 -1.55
C ILE A 95 -7.50 9.45 -1.12
N ASN A 96 -7.01 8.52 -1.94
CA ASN A 96 -5.79 7.76 -1.64
C ASN A 96 -4.52 8.63 -1.57
N LYS A 97 -4.54 9.84 -2.16
CA LYS A 97 -3.43 10.81 -2.03
C LYS A 97 -3.63 11.77 -0.88
N LEU A 98 -4.87 12.18 -0.62
CA LEU A 98 -5.22 13.20 0.35
C LEU A 98 -5.08 12.68 1.79
N PHE A 99 -5.66 11.51 2.10
CA PHE A 99 -5.73 11.05 3.50
C PHE A 99 -4.37 10.72 4.12
N PRO A 100 -3.37 10.17 3.40
CA PRO A 100 -2.00 10.11 3.92
C PRO A 100 -1.44 11.48 4.33
N ILE A 101 -1.77 12.54 3.61
CA ILE A 101 -1.36 13.92 3.94
C ILE A 101 -2.07 14.40 5.20
N LEU A 102 -3.38 14.16 5.31
CA LEU A 102 -4.18 14.63 6.44
C LEU A 102 -3.87 13.90 7.76
N LEU A 103 -3.53 12.62 7.69
CA LEU A 103 -3.42 11.74 8.87
C LEU A 103 -1.98 11.35 9.23
N THR A 104 -0.96 11.96 8.59
CA THR A 104 0.43 11.71 8.95
C THR A 104 1.12 12.98 9.39
N TYR A 105 1.52 13.04 10.66
CA TYR A 105 2.28 14.15 11.25
C TYR A 105 3.03 13.67 12.50
N SER A 106 4.11 14.34 12.86
CA SER A 106 4.97 14.00 13.99
C SER A 106 5.24 15.18 14.93
N ASP A 107 4.82 16.39 14.55
CA ASP A 107 5.04 17.63 15.28
C ASP A 107 4.09 18.72 14.76
N SER A 108 4.00 19.85 15.44
CA SER A 108 3.18 21.00 15.05
C SER A 108 3.52 21.52 13.67
N LYS A 109 4.78 21.53 13.28
CA LYS A 109 5.24 22.00 11.97
C LYS A 109 4.75 21.11 10.84
N SER A 110 4.84 19.79 10.99
CA SER A 110 4.32 18.82 10.01
C SER A 110 2.80 18.84 9.97
N TYR A 111 2.15 19.03 11.13
CA TYR A 111 0.71 19.20 11.25
C TYR A 111 0.20 20.41 10.44
N LEU A 112 0.81 21.58 10.61
CA LEU A 112 0.46 22.80 9.86
C LEU A 112 0.72 22.68 8.36
N LYS A 113 1.79 21.98 7.98
CA LYS A 113 2.15 21.73 6.56
C LYS A 113 1.07 20.97 5.79
N ARG A 114 0.22 20.16 6.48
CA ARG A 114 -0.85 19.37 5.85
C ARG A 114 -1.80 20.24 5.03
N LYS A 115 -2.13 21.43 5.49
CA LYS A 115 -3.02 22.36 4.77
C LYS A 115 -2.47 22.70 3.40
N ASN A 116 -1.22 23.12 3.31
CA ASN A 116 -0.57 23.47 2.04
C ASN A 116 -0.43 22.26 1.11
N LEU A 117 -0.11 21.09 1.66
CA LEU A 117 0.02 19.85 0.89
C LEU A 117 -1.35 19.33 0.39
N ALA A 118 -2.43 19.63 1.09
CA ALA A 118 -3.79 19.24 0.73
C ALA A 118 -4.46 20.19 -0.30
N GLU A 119 -3.93 21.39 -0.49
CA GLU A 119 -4.48 22.43 -1.38
C GLU A 119 -4.82 21.93 -2.81
N PRO A 120 -4.01 21.10 -3.47
CA PRO A 120 -4.34 20.58 -4.80
C PRO A 120 -5.60 19.72 -4.85
N TYR A 121 -6.05 19.18 -3.71
CA TYR A 121 -7.13 18.20 -3.59
C TYR A 121 -8.43 18.77 -3.00
N LEU A 122 -8.37 19.91 -2.34
CA LEU A 122 -9.46 20.52 -1.60
C LEU A 122 -9.88 21.86 -2.19
N SER A 123 -11.17 22.19 -2.07
CA SER A 123 -11.66 23.54 -2.37
C SER A 123 -11.26 24.52 -1.27
N GLU A 124 -11.35 25.80 -1.58
CA GLU A 124 -11.04 26.88 -0.63
C GLU A 124 -11.91 26.81 0.63
N SER A 125 -13.19 26.44 0.49
CA SER A 125 -14.11 26.29 1.62
C SER A 125 -13.64 25.21 2.61
N VAL A 126 -13.14 24.07 2.10
CA VAL A 126 -12.63 22.97 2.93
C VAL A 126 -11.28 23.34 3.57
N LEU A 127 -10.42 24.05 2.86
CA LEU A 127 -9.12 24.52 3.38
C LEU A 127 -9.28 25.49 4.56
N HIS A 128 -10.42 26.19 4.67
CA HIS A 128 -10.75 27.07 5.79
C HIS A 128 -11.61 26.39 6.88
N SER A 129 -11.91 25.10 6.72
CA SER A 129 -12.68 24.35 7.73
C SER A 129 -11.84 24.12 8.99
N LYS A 130 -12.32 24.64 10.11
CA LYS A 130 -11.70 24.41 11.43
C LYS A 130 -11.81 22.96 11.91
N ASN A 131 -12.77 22.21 11.39
CA ASN A 131 -12.94 20.79 11.74
C ASN A 131 -11.84 19.90 11.13
N ILE A 132 -11.21 20.35 10.03
CA ILE A 132 -10.15 19.61 9.33
C ILE A 132 -8.77 20.20 9.64
N PHE A 133 -8.67 21.53 9.70
CA PHE A 133 -7.43 22.26 9.90
C PHE A 133 -7.56 23.19 11.11
N ALA A 134 -7.63 22.61 12.33
CA ALA A 134 -7.50 23.38 13.55
C ALA A 134 -6.13 24.06 13.60
N THR A 135 -6.10 25.35 13.92
CA THR A 135 -4.89 26.18 13.87
C THR A 135 -4.84 27.17 15.05
N SER A 136 -5.36 26.80 16.23
CA SER A 136 -5.12 27.65 17.39
C SER A 136 -3.67 27.44 17.87
N ASP A 137 -2.98 28.53 18.26
CA ASP A 137 -1.63 28.44 18.78
C ASP A 137 -1.56 27.51 20.00
N THR A 138 -2.60 27.56 20.86
CA THR A 138 -2.73 26.67 22.01
C THR A 138 -2.76 25.19 21.65
N ASP A 139 -3.46 24.81 20.56
CA ASP A 139 -3.49 23.41 20.11
C ASP A 139 -2.13 22.95 19.57
N MET A 140 -1.37 23.86 18.96
CA MET A 140 -0.04 23.55 18.42
C MET A 140 0.99 23.35 19.53
N ASP A 141 0.98 24.22 20.54
CA ASP A 141 1.84 24.11 21.71
C ASP A 141 1.56 22.81 22.49
N GLN A 142 0.29 22.46 22.67
CA GLN A 142 -0.10 21.19 23.29
C GLN A 142 0.37 19.97 22.45
N LEU A 143 0.25 20.02 21.12
CA LEU A 143 0.67 18.93 20.26
C LEU A 143 2.18 18.63 20.40
N ASP A 144 3.01 19.67 20.49
CA ASP A 144 4.45 19.53 20.69
C ASP A 144 4.79 19.12 22.14
N GLU A 145 4.06 19.63 23.14
CA GLU A 145 4.27 19.32 24.56
C GLU A 145 4.03 17.84 24.86
N ILE A 146 2.91 17.28 24.36
CA ILE A 146 2.60 15.85 24.53
C ILE A 146 3.35 14.96 23.52
N GLY A 147 3.98 15.54 22.50
CA GLY A 147 4.67 14.79 21.43
C GLY A 147 3.73 13.87 20.68
N LEU A 148 2.57 14.40 20.24
CA LEU A 148 1.57 13.62 19.53
C LEU A 148 2.00 13.34 18.10
N HIS A 149 2.01 12.07 17.76
CA HIS A 149 2.28 11.56 16.41
C HIS A 149 1.03 10.89 15.82
N SER A 150 0.91 10.95 14.51
CA SER A 150 -0.11 10.21 13.77
C SER A 150 0.47 9.64 12.48
N LYS A 151 0.06 8.44 12.11
CA LYS A 151 0.48 7.76 10.90
C LYS A 151 -0.71 7.10 10.21
N PHE A 152 -0.99 7.53 9.00
CA PHE A 152 -2.00 6.93 8.15
C PHE A 152 -1.76 5.43 7.93
N LYS A 153 -2.84 4.63 7.97
CA LYS A 153 -2.83 3.18 7.68
C LYS A 153 -3.64 2.85 6.44
N SER A 154 -4.91 3.21 6.41
CA SER A 154 -5.78 2.85 5.30
C SER A 154 -6.93 3.83 5.13
N VAL A 155 -7.49 3.85 3.92
CA VAL A 155 -8.71 4.56 3.59
C VAL A 155 -9.60 3.71 2.69
N GLY A 156 -10.88 3.66 3.01
CA GLY A 156 -11.94 3.10 2.18
C GLY A 156 -13.02 4.14 1.94
N CYS A 157 -13.76 4.01 0.85
CA CYS A 157 -14.87 4.92 0.57
C CYS A 157 -16.04 4.19 -0.09
N SER A 158 -17.25 4.63 0.25
CA SER A 158 -18.49 4.35 -0.47
C SER A 158 -18.91 5.62 -1.19
N MET A 159 -19.33 5.48 -2.44
CA MET A 159 -19.70 6.60 -3.32
C MET A 159 -21.14 6.47 -3.76
N GLY A 160 -21.85 7.59 -3.77
CA GLY A 160 -23.20 7.68 -4.30
C GLY A 160 -23.22 7.98 -5.79
N ILE A 161 -24.43 8.18 -6.32
CA ILE A 161 -24.66 8.52 -7.74
C ILE A 161 -24.33 9.98 -7.96
N ILE A 162 -23.82 10.31 -9.15
CA ILE A 162 -23.59 11.68 -9.58
C ILE A 162 -24.91 12.46 -9.54
N LYS A 163 -24.90 13.56 -8.80
CA LYS A 163 -25.98 14.50 -8.74
C LYS A 163 -25.40 15.92 -8.83
N ASP A 164 -25.93 16.76 -9.71
CA ASP A 164 -25.53 18.15 -9.86
C ASP A 164 -24.00 18.35 -9.96
N ASN A 165 -23.35 17.43 -10.72
CA ASN A 165 -21.90 17.43 -10.94
C ASN A 165 -21.05 17.07 -9.69
N HIS A 166 -21.67 16.46 -8.68
CA HIS A 166 -21.05 16.04 -7.44
C HIS A 166 -21.24 14.56 -7.20
N ILE A 167 -20.26 13.92 -6.55
CA ILE A 167 -20.36 12.55 -6.02
C ILE A 167 -20.33 12.65 -4.50
N PRO A 168 -21.45 12.37 -3.81
CA PRO A 168 -21.46 12.25 -2.35
C PRO A 168 -20.70 10.98 -1.94
N MET A 169 -19.95 11.07 -0.84
CA MET A 169 -19.10 9.98 -0.37
C MET A 169 -19.11 9.87 1.14
N ILE A 170 -19.02 8.62 1.60
CA ILE A 170 -18.66 8.29 2.98
C ILE A 170 -17.28 7.66 2.97
N ILE A 171 -16.36 8.21 3.75
CA ILE A 171 -14.96 7.79 3.77
C ILE A 171 -14.66 7.27 5.18
N LEU A 172 -14.13 6.05 5.24
CA LEU A 172 -13.64 5.43 6.46
C LEU A 172 -12.11 5.43 6.41
N THR A 173 -11.47 5.95 7.47
CA THR A 173 -10.01 5.97 7.60
C THR A 173 -9.56 5.19 8.82
N SER A 174 -8.34 4.68 8.75
CA SER A 174 -7.64 4.12 9.89
C SER A 174 -6.24 4.72 9.97
N TYR A 175 -5.79 5.00 11.19
CA TYR A 175 -4.48 5.57 11.48
C TYR A 175 -3.97 5.08 12.83
N GLU A 176 -2.65 5.08 13.01
CA GLU A 176 -2.01 4.94 14.32
C GLU A 176 -1.77 6.32 14.90
N SER A 177 -1.94 6.44 16.22
CA SER A 177 -1.62 7.65 16.96
C SER A 177 -0.92 7.28 18.27
N TRP A 178 0.09 8.05 18.67
CA TRP A 178 0.82 7.85 19.92
C TRP A 178 1.42 9.15 20.42
N GLU A 179 1.63 9.22 21.72
CA GLU A 179 2.42 10.25 22.37
C GLU A 179 3.87 9.74 22.55
N SER A 180 4.84 10.64 22.55
CA SER A 180 6.25 10.28 22.69
C SER A 180 6.50 9.46 23.96
N GLY A 181 7.05 8.24 23.79
CA GLY A 181 7.32 7.30 24.87
C GLY A 181 6.13 6.45 25.32
N LEU A 182 4.96 6.60 24.72
CA LEU A 182 3.77 5.78 25.00
C LEU A 182 3.48 4.76 23.88
N ARG A 183 2.62 3.78 24.20
CA ARG A 183 2.20 2.76 23.23
C ARG A 183 1.32 3.37 22.14
N HIS A 184 1.41 2.80 20.95
CA HIS A 184 0.60 3.19 19.81
C HIS A 184 -0.88 2.81 20.05
N GLY A 185 -1.77 3.73 19.68
CA GLY A 185 -3.21 3.51 19.58
C GLY A 185 -3.64 3.44 18.11
N VAL A 186 -4.76 2.78 17.84
CA VAL A 186 -5.40 2.78 16.52
C VAL A 186 -6.65 3.66 16.59
N GLY A 187 -6.79 4.58 15.65
CA GLY A 187 -7.98 5.41 15.46
C GLY A 187 -8.66 5.09 14.14
N GLN A 188 -9.98 5.22 14.12
CA GLN A 188 -10.81 5.12 12.91
C GLN A 188 -11.81 6.27 12.91
N ASP A 189 -11.80 7.05 11.83
CA ASP A 189 -12.71 8.16 11.62
C ASP A 189 -13.60 7.95 10.40
N ILE A 190 -14.83 8.46 10.49
CA ILE A 190 -15.75 8.58 9.36
C ILE A 190 -15.80 10.03 8.92
N TYR A 191 -15.75 10.22 7.59
CA TYR A 191 -15.95 11.51 6.95
C TYR A 191 -17.12 11.43 5.97
N GLU A 192 -17.92 12.49 5.95
CA GLU A 192 -18.78 12.82 4.83
C GLU A 192 -18.02 13.75 3.89
N ALA A 193 -18.13 13.49 2.59
CA ALA A 193 -17.42 14.27 1.58
C ALA A 193 -18.23 14.38 0.27
N SER A 194 -17.91 15.40 -0.51
CA SER A 194 -18.44 15.59 -1.85
C SER A 194 -17.28 15.87 -2.81
N TYR A 195 -17.23 15.09 -3.90
CA TYR A 195 -16.26 15.27 -4.97
C TYR A 195 -16.91 16.03 -6.13
N ASN A 196 -16.37 17.19 -6.47
CA ASN A 196 -16.81 17.98 -7.60
C ASN A 196 -16.09 17.51 -8.88
N ILE A 197 -16.86 17.01 -9.83
CA ILE A 197 -16.34 16.43 -11.08
C ILE A 197 -15.66 17.50 -11.96
N SER A 198 -16.18 18.74 -11.97
CA SER A 198 -15.63 19.81 -12.81
C SER A 198 -14.28 20.31 -12.32
N THR A 199 -14.11 20.42 -11.00
CA THR A 199 -12.86 20.93 -10.41
C THR A 199 -11.85 19.84 -10.10
N GLY A 200 -12.34 18.60 -9.98
CA GLY A 200 -11.52 17.46 -9.56
C GLY A 200 -11.07 17.53 -8.09
N LYS A 201 -11.80 18.28 -7.24
CA LYS A 201 -11.47 18.50 -5.82
C LYS A 201 -12.62 18.06 -4.91
N LEU A 202 -12.34 17.84 -3.62
CA LEU A 202 -13.39 17.79 -2.61
C LEU A 202 -13.84 19.22 -2.28
N ASP A 203 -15.10 19.49 -2.42
CA ASP A 203 -15.73 20.76 -2.05
C ASP A 203 -16.51 20.71 -0.73
N HIS A 204 -16.70 19.50 -0.21
CA HIS A 204 -17.15 19.23 1.14
C HIS A 204 -16.30 18.12 1.76
N LEU A 205 -15.87 18.30 2.97
CA LEU A 205 -15.19 17.28 3.81
C LEU A 205 -15.46 17.60 5.28
N GLU A 206 -16.14 16.71 5.95
CA GLU A 206 -16.47 16.84 7.36
C GLU A 206 -16.24 15.53 8.09
N ARG A 207 -15.59 15.58 9.26
CA ARG A 207 -15.44 14.41 10.13
C ARG A 207 -16.71 14.27 10.97
N ILE A 208 -17.49 13.21 10.71
CA ILE A 208 -18.77 12.98 11.37
C ILE A 208 -18.56 12.35 12.74
N ASN A 209 -17.69 11.35 12.84
CA ASN A 209 -17.50 10.61 14.08
C ASN A 209 -16.12 9.92 14.12
N ASN A 210 -15.67 9.67 15.37
CA ASN A 210 -14.57 8.76 15.67
C ASN A 210 -15.19 7.40 16.06
N LEU A 211 -15.00 6.38 15.23
CA LEU A 211 -15.61 5.06 15.42
C LEU A 211 -14.89 4.21 16.44
N TYR A 212 -13.58 4.31 16.52
CA TYR A 212 -12.75 3.47 17.35
C TYR A 212 -11.47 4.20 17.73
N SER A 213 -11.13 4.08 19.01
CA SER A 213 -9.83 4.46 19.55
C SER A 213 -9.43 3.36 20.53
N GLY A 214 -8.43 2.57 20.18
CA GLY A 214 -7.98 1.43 20.95
C GLY A 214 -6.46 1.22 20.84
N ARG A 215 -5.93 0.25 21.58
CA ARG A 215 -4.52 -0.11 21.49
C ARG A 215 -4.28 -0.86 20.18
N ALA A 216 -3.13 -0.64 19.53
CA ALA A 216 -2.64 -1.52 18.49
C ALA A 216 -2.41 -2.92 19.10
N ASN A 217 -2.90 -3.97 18.45
CA ASN A 217 -2.63 -5.33 18.88
C ASN A 217 -1.13 -5.61 18.71
N ASP A 218 -0.52 -6.17 19.76
CA ASP A 218 0.89 -6.60 19.77
C ASP A 218 1.10 -7.92 18.96
N ASP A 219 0.14 -8.33 18.12
CA ASP A 219 0.11 -9.65 17.47
C ASP A 219 1.07 -9.81 16.27
N ASP A 220 1.85 -8.79 15.93
CA ASP A 220 2.77 -8.84 14.77
C ASP A 220 4.25 -9.12 15.14
N ASP A 221 4.58 -9.45 16.41
CA ASP A 221 5.98 -9.59 16.85
C ASP A 221 6.41 -10.99 17.30
N ASP A 222 5.63 -12.04 17.03
CA ASP A 222 5.98 -13.42 17.40
C ASP A 222 6.16 -14.33 16.17
N THR A 223 7.10 -14.00 15.28
CA THR A 223 7.70 -15.03 14.40
C THR A 223 9.10 -14.61 13.98
N ASN A 224 10.09 -14.76 14.89
CA ASN A 224 11.46 -15.08 14.52
C ASN A 224 12.22 -15.58 15.78
N ASP A 225 12.13 -16.86 16.02
CA ASP A 225 13.19 -17.67 16.65
C ASP A 225 13.58 -18.81 15.69
#